data_c357db9c434d5b45d6561edcd87e2892
#
_entry.id   c357db9c434d5b45d6561edcd87e2892
#
_cell.length_a   1.000
_cell.length_b   1.000
_cell.length_c   1.000
_cell.angle_alpha   90.00
_cell.angle_beta   90.00
_cell.angle_gamma   90.00
#
_symmetry.space_group_name_H-M   'P 1'
#
loop_
_entity.id
_entity.type
_entity.pdbx_description
1 polymer ?
#
loop_
_entity_poly.entity_id
_entity_poly.type
_entity_poly.pdbx_seq_one_letter_code
_entity_poly.pdbx_strand_id
1 'polypeptide(L)' 'KGTYVKAVNTDLLLEEQKKEVQTDFEQAILKGRRYGISDEDLKNLFELIMEG' A
#
# COMPACT_ATOMS: atom_id res chain seq x y z
N LYS A 1 -16.02 12.03 22.87
CA LYS A 1 -16.31 11.02 23.86
C LYS A 1 -15.55 9.74 23.54
N GLY A 2 -16.22 8.64 23.55
CA GLY A 2 -15.57 7.39 23.24
C GLY A 2 -14.87 7.39 21.91
N THR A 3 -15.30 8.27 21.03
CA THR A 3 -14.69 8.35 19.72
C THR A 3 -13.22 8.72 19.79
N TYR A 4 -12.85 9.50 20.77
CA TYR A 4 -11.46 9.89 20.91
C TYR A 4 -10.56 8.70 21.12
N VAL A 5 -10.98 7.86 22.04
CA VAL A 5 -10.19 6.67 22.34
C VAL A 5 -10.07 5.80 21.11
N LYS A 6 -11.16 5.65 20.41
CA LYS A 6 -11.15 4.86 19.19
C LYS A 6 -10.22 5.46 18.14
N ALA A 7 -10.23 6.79 18.06
CA ALA A 7 -9.38 7.45 17.08
C ALA A 7 -7.91 7.14 17.34
N VAL A 8 -7.51 7.15 18.61
CA VAL A 8 -6.13 6.85 18.96
C VAL A 8 -5.78 5.41 18.58
N ASN A 9 -6.65 4.49 18.96
CA ASN A 9 -6.43 3.09 18.62
C ASN A 9 -6.42 2.88 17.11
N THR A 10 -7.28 3.60 16.42
CA THR A 10 -7.36 3.47 14.98
C THR A 10 -6.06 3.90 14.33
N ASP A 11 -5.42 4.94 14.86
CA ASP A 11 -4.16 5.39 14.31
C ASP A 11 -3.09 4.32 14.39
N LEU A 12 -2.94 3.70 15.56
CA LEU A 12 -1.95 2.65 15.73
C LEU A 12 -2.24 1.48 14.81
N LEU A 13 -3.49 1.06 14.78
CA LEU A 13 -3.87 -0.06 13.94
C LEU A 13 -3.64 0.26 12.47
N LEU A 14 -3.96 1.48 12.09
CA LEU A 14 -3.80 1.91 10.71
C LEU A 14 -2.34 1.88 10.30
N GLU A 15 -1.45 2.29 11.18
CA GLU A 15 -0.03 2.27 10.86
C GLU A 15 0.47 0.85 10.66
N GLU A 16 0.04 -0.06 11.50
CA GLU A 16 0.42 -1.46 11.32
C GLU A 16 -0.11 -2.00 10.01
N GLN A 17 -1.34 -1.68 9.69
CA GLN A 17 -1.93 -2.12 8.44
C GLN A 17 -1.21 -1.52 7.25
N LYS A 18 -0.77 -0.28 7.37
CA LYS A 18 -0.02 0.36 6.29
C LYS A 18 1.28 -0.38 6.03
N LYS A 19 1.94 -0.84 7.08
CA LYS A 19 3.18 -1.58 6.90
C LYS A 19 2.93 -2.87 6.14
N GLU A 20 1.85 -3.57 6.45
CA GLU A 20 1.52 -4.78 5.72
C GLU A 20 1.25 -4.49 4.25
N VAL A 21 0.49 -3.45 3.99
CA VAL A 21 0.19 -3.06 2.61
C VAL A 21 1.47 -2.65 1.89
N GLN A 22 2.34 -1.95 2.58
CA GLN A 22 3.61 -1.54 1.98
C GLN A 22 4.43 -2.76 1.57
N THR A 23 4.46 -3.77 2.41
CA THR A 23 5.17 -5.00 2.07
C THR A 23 4.57 -5.64 0.83
N ASP A 24 3.25 -5.67 0.75
CA ASP A 24 2.59 -6.21 -0.42
C ASP A 24 2.98 -5.43 -1.68
N PHE A 25 3.03 -4.11 -1.58
CA PHE A 25 3.44 -3.29 -2.71
C PHE A 25 4.88 -3.61 -3.11
N GLU A 26 5.75 -3.75 -2.13
CA GLU A 26 7.15 -4.08 -2.43
C GLU A 26 7.25 -5.41 -3.15
N GLN A 27 6.51 -6.39 -2.69
CA GLN A 27 6.51 -7.69 -3.35
C GLN A 27 6.02 -7.58 -4.79
N ALA A 28 4.97 -6.79 -4.99
CA ALA A 28 4.44 -6.60 -6.33
C ALA A 28 5.47 -5.94 -7.24
N ILE A 29 6.20 -4.96 -6.71
CA ILE A 29 7.23 -4.28 -7.48
C ILE A 29 8.35 -5.25 -7.85
N LEU A 30 8.80 -6.03 -6.88
CA LEU A 30 9.85 -7.00 -7.14
C LEU A 30 9.40 -8.02 -8.19
N LYS A 31 8.16 -8.44 -8.09
CA LYS A 31 7.62 -9.38 -9.06
C LYS A 31 7.61 -8.78 -10.46
N GLY A 32 7.19 -7.52 -10.55
CA GLY A 32 7.19 -6.85 -11.84
C GLY A 32 8.58 -6.74 -12.43
N ARG A 33 9.56 -6.44 -11.60
CA ARG A 33 10.94 -6.36 -12.07
C ARG A 33 11.43 -7.70 -12.59
N ARG A 34 11.04 -8.76 -11.92
CA ARG A 34 11.42 -10.11 -12.37
C ARG A 34 10.85 -10.41 -13.75
N TYR A 35 9.67 -9.87 -14.03
CA TYR A 35 9.05 -10.07 -15.34
C TYR A 35 9.58 -9.11 -16.40
N GLY A 36 10.45 -8.20 -16.02
CA GLY A 36 10.99 -7.25 -16.96
C GLY A 36 10.16 -5.99 -17.14
N ILE A 37 9.25 -5.76 -16.22
CA ILE A 37 8.43 -4.55 -16.27
C ILE A 37 9.23 -3.38 -15.69
N SER A 38 9.22 -2.26 -16.39
CA SER A 38 9.96 -1.09 -15.95
C SER A 38 9.22 -0.39 -14.81
N ASP A 39 9.97 0.44 -14.08
CA ASP A 39 9.38 1.21 -12.99
C ASP A 39 8.25 2.09 -13.49
N GLU A 40 8.43 2.65 -14.66
CA GLU A 40 7.41 3.52 -15.26
C GLU A 40 6.12 2.75 -15.50
N ASP A 41 6.26 1.56 -16.05
CA ASP A 41 5.09 0.72 -16.29
C ASP A 41 4.42 0.34 -14.98
N LEU A 42 5.20 0.00 -13.96
CA LEU A 42 4.66 -0.32 -12.65
C LEU A 42 3.89 0.85 -12.07
N LYS A 43 4.45 2.05 -12.23
CA LYS A 43 3.79 3.25 -11.74
C LYS A 43 2.47 3.46 -12.45
N ASN A 44 2.46 3.27 -13.75
CA ASN A 44 1.23 3.40 -14.52
C ASN A 44 0.17 2.41 -14.04
N LEU A 45 0.59 1.19 -13.77
CA LEU A 45 -0.34 0.19 -13.27
C LEU A 45 -0.94 0.60 -11.93
N PHE A 46 -0.10 1.10 -11.04
CA PHE A 46 -0.58 1.56 -9.74
C PHE A 46 -1.61 2.66 -9.91
N GLU A 47 -1.33 3.62 -10.76
CA GLU A 47 -2.25 4.72 -10.99
C GLU A 47 -3.57 4.21 -11.56
N LEU A 48 -3.48 3.29 -12.50
CA LEU A 48 -4.68 2.72 -13.09
C LEU A 48 -5.55 2.04 -12.04
N ILE A 49 -4.91 1.28 -11.18
CA ILE A 49 -5.63 0.58 -10.12
C ILE A 49 -6.26 1.57 -9.14
N MET A 50 -5.51 2.63 -8.82
CA MET A 50 -6.00 3.63 -7.87
C MET A 50 -7.18 4.40 -8.44
N GLU A 51 -7.17 4.65 -9.73
CA GLU A 51 -8.28 5.35 -10.37
C GLU A 51 -9.48 4.45 -10.54
N GLY A 52 -9.21 3.21 -10.87
CA GLY A 52 -10.25 2.26 -11.16
C GLY A 52 -11.07 1.93 -9.98
#